data_35416b87f5233d07ce7b49d595166e90
#
_entry.id   35416b87f5233d07ce7b49d595166e90
#
_cell.length_a   1.000
_cell.length_b   1.000
_cell.length_c   1.000
_cell.angle_alpha   90.00
_cell.angle_beta   90.00
_cell.angle_gamma   90.00
#
_symmetry.space_group_name_H-M   'P 1'
#
loop_
_entity.id
_entity.type
_entity.pdbx_description
1 polymer ?
#
loop_
_entity_poly.entity_id
_entity_poly.type
_entity_poly.pdbx_seq_one_letter_code
_entity_poly.pdbx_strand_id
1 'polypeptide(L)'
;MPSLLDIRRRIRAVKSTQQITKAMKMVAASRLRRAQERIQQARPFATEMLRVLNSLATRVDPGSHPLLDERREPRAGGKVLLFVITADRGLCGSFNTNAIKAASTFIVENPGREVALGLVGRRGRDYFARRGFDVRYEQVNLFQALQYGHAQRIAQAAVEAFTNGDVDSVYLVYNEFRSVMSQRIVVERLLPIPRLDFEPPSLVSPKPGSEAAGGGGPQNAGTTPQIDYLYEPTPEELFTTLIPRHVEVQVYRALLESNAAFYAAQMTAMDSASRNAAEMIDGLTLYMNKVRQAAITREIIEVVSGAGAL
;
A
#
# COMPACT_ATOMS: atom_id res chain seq x y z
N MET A 1 -33.97 4.77 -31.51
CA MET A 1 -33.39 3.52 -30.96
C MET A 1 -31.95 3.39 -31.46
N PRO A 2 -31.00 2.89 -30.68
CA PRO A 2 -29.63 2.68 -31.18
C PRO A 2 -29.68 1.70 -32.36
N SER A 3 -28.90 1.99 -33.42
CA SER A 3 -28.84 1.13 -34.59
C SER A 3 -28.12 -0.19 -34.29
N LEU A 4 -28.43 -1.25 -35.04
CA LEU A 4 -27.72 -2.53 -34.94
C LEU A 4 -26.18 -2.35 -35.10
N LEU A 5 -25.77 -1.39 -35.91
CA LEU A 5 -24.37 -1.07 -36.15
C LEU A 5 -23.72 -0.51 -34.88
N ASP A 6 -24.42 0.36 -34.15
CA ASP A 6 -23.91 0.96 -32.90
C ASP A 6 -23.75 -0.09 -31.81
N ILE A 7 -24.71 -1.02 -31.68
CA ILE A 7 -24.62 -2.11 -30.72
C ILE A 7 -23.43 -3.02 -31.04
N ARG A 8 -23.22 -3.36 -32.31
CA ARG A 8 -22.05 -4.15 -32.76
C ARG A 8 -20.73 -3.45 -32.48
N ARG A 9 -20.67 -2.13 -32.69
CA ARG A 9 -19.47 -1.32 -32.35
C ARG A 9 -19.20 -1.37 -30.86
N ARG A 10 -20.26 -1.23 -30.03
CA ARG A 10 -20.16 -1.29 -28.57
C ARG A 10 -19.67 -2.65 -28.07
N ILE A 11 -20.22 -3.75 -28.63
CA ILE A 11 -19.74 -5.11 -28.31
C ILE A 11 -18.26 -5.26 -28.64
N ARG A 12 -17.80 -4.79 -29.80
CA ARG A 12 -16.38 -4.84 -30.16
C ARG A 12 -15.50 -4.04 -29.20
N ALA A 13 -15.90 -2.85 -28.82
CA ALA A 13 -15.19 -2.01 -27.87
C ALA A 13 -15.06 -2.69 -26.49
N VAL A 14 -16.16 -3.27 -25.97
CA VAL A 14 -16.14 -3.98 -24.69
C VAL A 14 -15.27 -5.25 -24.76
N LYS A 15 -15.31 -6.00 -25.86
CA LYS A 15 -14.40 -7.16 -26.07
C LYS A 15 -12.93 -6.74 -26.07
N SER A 16 -12.59 -5.63 -26.70
CA SER A 16 -11.21 -5.09 -26.66
C SER A 16 -10.82 -4.70 -25.23
N THR A 17 -11.71 -4.03 -24.49
CA THR A 17 -11.48 -3.67 -23.09
C THR A 17 -11.27 -4.91 -22.22
N GLN A 18 -12.06 -5.96 -22.42
CA GLN A 18 -11.92 -7.24 -21.71
C GLN A 18 -10.55 -7.89 -21.95
N GLN A 19 -10.07 -7.88 -23.20
CA GLN A 19 -8.73 -8.40 -23.53
C GLN A 19 -7.63 -7.59 -22.84
N ILE A 20 -7.73 -6.25 -22.86
CA ILE A 20 -6.79 -5.37 -22.18
C ILE A 20 -6.77 -5.62 -20.67
N THR A 21 -7.94 -5.69 -20.01
CA THR A 21 -8.02 -5.92 -18.57
C THR A 21 -7.48 -7.31 -18.19
N LYS A 22 -7.73 -8.33 -19.02
CA LYS A 22 -7.16 -9.68 -18.83
C LYS A 22 -5.63 -9.67 -18.93
N ALA A 23 -5.07 -8.97 -19.91
CA ALA A 23 -3.62 -8.82 -20.04
C ALA A 23 -3.02 -8.04 -18.85
N MET A 24 -3.68 -6.95 -18.43
CA MET A 24 -3.25 -6.17 -17.27
C MET A 24 -3.30 -6.97 -15.97
N LYS A 25 -4.29 -7.86 -15.78
CA LYS A 25 -4.34 -8.80 -14.66
C LYS A 25 -3.10 -9.69 -14.63
N MET A 26 -2.69 -10.27 -15.78
CA MET A 26 -1.51 -11.13 -15.86
C MET A 26 -0.22 -10.38 -15.55
N VAL A 27 -0.08 -9.15 -16.05
CA VAL A 27 1.07 -8.29 -15.74
C VAL A 27 1.12 -7.93 -14.26
N ALA A 28 -0.03 -7.58 -13.67
CA ALA A 28 -0.12 -7.29 -12.24
C ALA A 28 0.25 -8.51 -11.38
N ALA A 29 -0.21 -9.72 -11.74
CA ALA A 29 0.13 -10.96 -11.06
C ALA A 29 1.64 -11.24 -11.08
N SER A 30 2.30 -11.08 -12.24
CA SER A 30 3.75 -11.24 -12.37
C SER A 30 4.52 -10.25 -11.50
N ARG A 31 4.08 -8.98 -11.48
CA ARG A 31 4.71 -7.94 -10.67
C ARG A 31 4.47 -8.14 -9.18
N LEU A 32 3.28 -8.61 -8.80
CA LEU A 32 2.97 -8.98 -7.42
C LEU A 32 3.91 -10.07 -6.91
N ARG A 33 4.11 -11.13 -7.69
CA ARG A 33 5.04 -12.21 -7.32
C ARG A 33 6.45 -11.67 -7.05
N ARG A 34 6.97 -10.81 -7.94
CA ARG A 34 8.29 -10.18 -7.74
C ARG A 34 8.33 -9.28 -6.49
N ALA A 35 7.23 -8.55 -6.20
CA ALA A 35 7.15 -7.73 -5.00
C ALA A 35 7.17 -8.59 -3.74
N GLN A 36 6.45 -9.71 -3.72
CA GLN A 36 6.46 -10.68 -2.62
C GLN A 36 7.85 -11.30 -2.41
N GLU A 37 8.53 -11.69 -3.49
CA GLU A 37 9.91 -12.21 -3.42
C GLU A 37 10.86 -11.19 -2.78
N ARG A 38 10.73 -9.91 -3.13
CA ARG A 38 11.53 -8.82 -2.50
C ARG A 38 11.22 -8.62 -1.02
N ILE A 39 9.95 -8.70 -0.61
CA ILE A 39 9.58 -8.65 0.80
C ILE A 39 10.24 -9.81 1.56
N GLN A 40 10.19 -11.03 1.01
CA GLN A 40 10.80 -12.20 1.63
C GLN A 40 12.32 -12.07 1.74
N GLN A 41 13.00 -11.51 0.73
CA GLN A 41 14.43 -11.25 0.75
C GLN A 41 14.85 -10.18 1.76
N ALA A 42 14.00 -9.17 1.99
CA ALA A 42 14.29 -8.09 2.94
C ALA A 42 14.07 -8.50 4.41
N ARG A 43 13.22 -9.51 4.68
CA ARG A 43 12.87 -9.95 6.04
C ARG A 43 14.05 -10.37 6.91
N PRO A 44 14.98 -11.23 6.46
CA PRO A 44 16.09 -11.67 7.30
C PRO A 44 16.93 -10.50 7.82
N PHE A 45 17.24 -9.53 6.94
CA PHE A 45 18.00 -8.35 7.32
C PHE A 45 17.27 -7.49 8.37
N ALA A 46 15.97 -7.26 8.17
CA ALA A 46 15.18 -6.49 9.13
C ALA A 46 15.10 -7.18 10.50
N THR A 47 14.96 -8.52 10.51
CA THR A 47 14.90 -9.31 11.75
C THR A 47 16.25 -9.29 12.50
N GLU A 48 17.36 -9.49 11.81
CA GLU A 48 18.68 -9.45 12.42
C GLU A 48 19.04 -8.04 12.91
N MET A 49 18.69 -7.01 12.16
CA MET A 49 18.88 -5.62 12.59
C MET A 49 18.11 -5.33 13.90
N LEU A 50 16.85 -5.76 14.00
CA LEU A 50 16.07 -5.63 15.23
C LEU A 50 16.71 -6.39 16.39
N ARG A 51 17.20 -7.59 16.15
CA ARG A 51 17.86 -8.41 17.19
C ARG A 51 19.13 -7.73 17.73
N VAL A 52 19.95 -7.18 16.83
CA VAL A 52 21.15 -6.43 17.21
C VAL A 52 20.78 -5.14 17.96
N LEU A 53 19.80 -4.39 17.47
CA LEU A 53 19.33 -3.17 18.16
C LEU A 53 18.77 -3.47 19.55
N ASN A 54 18.05 -4.59 19.73
CA ASN A 54 17.58 -5.04 21.04
C ASN A 54 18.73 -5.30 21.99
N SER A 55 19.75 -6.02 21.54
CA SER A 55 20.92 -6.32 22.36
C SER A 55 21.71 -5.05 22.70
N LEU A 56 21.79 -4.06 21.80
CA LEU A 56 22.42 -2.77 22.07
C LEU A 56 21.59 -1.91 23.03
N ALA A 57 20.27 -1.89 22.89
CA ALA A 57 19.38 -1.08 23.75
C ALA A 57 19.40 -1.49 25.23
N THR A 58 19.81 -2.72 25.54
CA THR A 58 20.03 -3.16 26.93
C THR A 58 21.35 -2.68 27.53
N ARG A 59 22.28 -2.20 26.70
CA ARG A 59 23.66 -1.83 27.09
C ARG A 59 23.95 -0.33 26.99
N VAL A 60 23.14 0.39 26.21
CA VAL A 60 23.27 1.83 25.97
C VAL A 60 22.02 2.52 26.54
N ASP A 61 22.20 3.72 27.09
CA ASP A 61 21.03 4.52 27.52
C ASP A 61 20.22 4.96 26.29
N PRO A 62 18.98 4.48 26.12
CA PRO A 62 18.15 4.86 24.99
C PRO A 62 17.87 6.37 24.92
N GLY A 63 17.93 7.08 26.06
CA GLY A 63 17.74 8.53 26.14
C GLY A 63 18.87 9.35 25.51
N SER A 64 19.99 8.73 25.17
CA SER A 64 21.15 9.43 24.59
C SER A 64 21.01 9.76 23.11
N HIS A 65 20.07 9.11 22.36
CA HIS A 65 19.95 9.32 20.94
C HIS A 65 18.74 10.22 20.57
N PRO A 66 18.94 11.30 19.77
CA PRO A 66 17.89 12.27 19.43
C PRO A 66 16.63 11.66 18.81
N LEU A 67 16.75 10.57 18.03
CA LEU A 67 15.64 9.91 17.34
C LEU A 67 14.77 9.03 18.27
N LEU A 68 15.22 8.80 19.50
CA LEU A 68 14.48 8.06 20.54
C LEU A 68 13.88 9.01 21.58
N ASP A 69 14.28 10.28 21.55
CA ASP A 69 13.78 11.27 22.50
C ASP A 69 12.29 11.49 22.26
N GLU A 70 11.48 10.88 23.11
CA GLU A 70 10.06 11.21 23.23
C GLU A 70 9.99 12.62 23.81
N ARG A 71 10.20 13.62 22.96
CA ARG A 71 9.98 15.02 23.33
C ARG A 71 8.63 15.08 24.03
N ARG A 72 8.70 15.39 25.35
CA ARG A 72 7.57 15.37 26.29
C ARG A 72 6.30 15.79 25.59
N GLU A 73 5.31 14.89 25.63
CA GLU A 73 3.92 14.97 25.18
C GLU A 73 3.64 15.99 24.07
N PRO A 74 2.93 15.63 23.02
CA PRO A 74 2.65 16.55 21.92
C PRO A 74 2.06 17.83 22.51
N ARG A 75 2.87 18.89 22.58
CA ARG A 75 2.40 20.22 22.95
C ARG A 75 1.15 20.48 22.10
N ALA A 76 0.08 20.97 22.72
CA ALA A 76 -1.01 21.55 21.96
C ALA A 76 -0.36 22.53 20.96
N GLY A 77 -0.42 22.21 19.64
CA GLY A 77 0.32 22.94 18.60
C GLY A 77 1.56 22.24 18.03
N GLY A 78 1.85 20.99 18.40
CA GLY A 78 3.00 20.24 17.87
C GLY A 78 2.96 20.04 16.34
N LYS A 79 4.12 20.10 15.69
CA LYS A 79 4.27 19.92 14.23
C LYS A 79 4.46 18.46 13.87
N VAL A 80 3.72 18.00 12.88
CA VAL A 80 3.74 16.60 12.41
C VAL A 80 4.11 16.56 10.94
N LEU A 81 5.04 15.68 10.56
CA LEU A 81 5.29 15.32 9.17
C LEU A 81 4.63 13.98 8.85
N LEU A 82 3.66 14.00 7.95
CA LEU A 82 2.90 12.82 7.54
C LEU A 82 3.31 12.38 6.14
N PHE A 83 4.04 11.28 6.04
CA PHE A 83 4.34 10.66 4.75
C PHE A 83 3.15 9.82 4.27
N VAL A 84 2.64 10.12 3.09
CA VAL A 84 1.51 9.41 2.48
C VAL A 84 1.97 8.65 1.25
N ILE A 85 1.98 7.31 1.35
CA ILE A 85 2.44 6.43 0.28
C ILE A 85 1.24 6.05 -0.61
N THR A 86 1.27 6.54 -1.84
CA THR A 86 0.29 6.25 -2.88
C THR A 86 0.97 5.75 -4.15
N ALA A 87 0.21 5.26 -5.11
CA ALA A 87 0.75 4.87 -6.41
C ALA A 87 0.80 6.05 -7.40
N ASP A 88 1.63 5.90 -8.43
CA ASP A 88 1.70 6.85 -9.54
C ASP A 88 0.54 6.66 -10.53
N ARG A 89 0.01 5.44 -10.63
CA ARG A 89 -1.04 5.05 -11.58
C ARG A 89 -2.33 4.66 -10.85
N GLY A 90 -3.44 4.75 -11.60
CA GLY A 90 -4.74 4.24 -11.16
C GLY A 90 -4.96 2.78 -11.54
N LEU A 91 -6.23 2.41 -11.69
CA LEU A 91 -6.70 1.06 -12.01
C LEU A 91 -6.34 0.02 -10.93
N CYS A 92 -6.27 0.45 -9.69
CA CYS A 92 -5.95 -0.34 -8.49
C CYS A 92 -7.08 -0.30 -7.45
N GLY A 93 -8.33 -0.25 -7.90
CA GLY A 93 -9.48 -0.17 -7.01
C GLY A 93 -9.41 1.02 -6.05
N SER A 94 -9.65 0.77 -4.78
CA SER A 94 -9.65 1.78 -3.71
C SER A 94 -8.28 2.06 -3.08
N PHE A 95 -7.20 1.44 -3.56
CA PHE A 95 -5.85 1.55 -2.98
C PHE A 95 -5.43 3.00 -2.69
N ASN A 96 -5.46 3.86 -3.72
CA ASN A 96 -5.08 5.27 -3.55
C ASN A 96 -6.09 6.05 -2.72
N THR A 97 -7.37 5.83 -2.94
CA THR A 97 -8.45 6.54 -2.24
C THR A 97 -8.43 6.23 -0.75
N ASN A 98 -8.16 4.98 -0.37
CA ASN A 98 -8.07 4.58 1.03
C ASN A 98 -6.89 5.24 1.73
N ALA A 99 -5.69 5.28 1.10
CA ALA A 99 -4.53 5.95 1.66
C ALA A 99 -4.76 7.47 1.83
N ILE A 100 -5.33 8.11 0.82
CA ILE A 100 -5.69 9.53 0.88
C ILE A 100 -6.73 9.80 1.97
N LYS A 101 -7.76 8.95 2.07
CA LYS A 101 -8.79 9.06 3.10
C LYS A 101 -8.19 8.92 4.49
N ALA A 102 -7.34 7.93 4.72
CA ALA A 102 -6.68 7.73 6.02
C ALA A 102 -5.81 8.94 6.42
N ALA A 103 -5.05 9.49 5.46
CA ALA A 103 -4.27 10.70 5.71
C ALA A 103 -5.17 11.90 6.02
N SER A 104 -6.27 12.09 5.28
CA SER A 104 -7.23 13.16 5.55
C SER A 104 -7.91 13.00 6.92
N THR A 105 -8.28 11.76 7.28
CA THR A 105 -8.85 11.45 8.60
C THR A 105 -7.84 11.77 9.72
N PHE A 106 -6.57 11.38 9.56
CA PHE A 106 -5.51 11.70 10.52
C PHE A 106 -5.37 13.22 10.73
N ILE A 107 -5.42 14.01 9.66
CA ILE A 107 -5.34 15.47 9.75
C ILE A 107 -6.55 16.03 10.51
N VAL A 108 -7.75 15.55 10.25
CA VAL A 108 -9.00 16.00 10.90
C VAL A 108 -9.04 15.59 12.38
N GLU A 109 -8.54 14.42 12.72
CA GLU A 109 -8.48 13.92 14.11
C GLU A 109 -7.41 14.61 14.96
N ASN A 110 -6.48 15.36 14.34
CA ASN A 110 -5.44 16.12 15.02
C ASN A 110 -5.56 17.64 14.77
N PRO A 111 -6.68 18.29 15.08
CA PRO A 111 -6.94 19.70 14.72
C PRO A 111 -6.03 20.70 15.44
N GLY A 112 -5.39 20.28 16.54
CA GLY A 112 -4.44 21.10 17.30
C GLY A 112 -2.99 21.00 16.83
N ARG A 113 -2.70 20.26 15.73
CA ARG A 113 -1.35 20.03 15.23
C ARG A 113 -1.21 20.63 13.82
N GLU A 114 -0.06 21.23 13.57
CA GLU A 114 0.33 21.65 12.23
C GLU A 114 0.87 20.42 11.47
N VAL A 115 0.11 19.94 10.47
CA VAL A 115 0.47 18.75 9.70
C VAL A 115 1.06 19.15 8.36
N ALA A 116 2.36 18.95 8.20
CA ALA A 116 3.06 19.00 6.92
C ALA A 116 3.05 17.62 6.24
N LEU A 117 3.07 17.59 4.91
CA LEU A 117 2.96 16.36 4.13
C LEU A 117 4.27 16.01 3.41
N GLY A 118 4.61 14.72 3.47
CA GLY A 118 5.57 14.07 2.58
C GLY A 118 4.80 13.19 1.59
N LEU A 119 4.79 13.54 0.32
CA LEU A 119 3.96 12.86 -0.68
C LEU A 119 4.79 11.90 -1.53
N VAL A 120 4.49 10.62 -1.38
CA VAL A 120 5.09 9.53 -2.17
C VAL A 120 4.05 9.01 -3.15
N GLY A 121 4.36 9.16 -4.45
CA GLY A 121 3.47 8.79 -5.55
C GLY A 121 2.59 9.94 -6.06
N ARG A 122 2.34 9.89 -7.37
CA ARG A 122 1.66 10.96 -8.10
C ARG A 122 0.22 11.19 -7.63
N ARG A 123 -0.51 10.13 -7.27
CA ARG A 123 -1.94 10.25 -6.91
C ARG A 123 -2.17 11.03 -5.61
N GLY A 124 -1.33 10.81 -4.61
CA GLY A 124 -1.34 11.61 -3.37
C GLY A 124 -0.94 13.05 -3.63
N ARG A 125 0.15 13.26 -4.37
CA ARG A 125 0.60 14.58 -4.78
C ARG A 125 -0.53 15.38 -5.45
N ASP A 126 -1.12 14.85 -6.52
CA ASP A 126 -2.15 15.54 -7.30
C ASP A 126 -3.40 15.87 -6.46
N TYR A 127 -3.68 15.07 -5.42
CA TYR A 127 -4.79 15.31 -4.53
C TYR A 127 -4.51 16.42 -3.51
N PHE A 128 -3.38 16.35 -2.80
CA PHE A 128 -3.07 17.27 -1.70
C PHE A 128 -2.52 18.62 -2.18
N ALA A 129 -1.68 18.66 -3.22
CA ALA A 129 -1.13 19.89 -3.77
C ALA A 129 -2.24 20.84 -4.27
N ARG A 130 -3.33 20.32 -4.85
CA ARG A 130 -4.47 21.13 -5.31
C ARG A 130 -5.31 21.72 -4.18
N ARG A 131 -5.11 21.27 -2.93
CA ARG A 131 -5.88 21.70 -1.75
C ARG A 131 -5.12 22.63 -0.82
N GLY A 132 -3.91 23.05 -1.20
CA GLY A 132 -3.12 24.01 -0.46
C GLY A 132 -2.51 23.49 0.84
N PHE A 133 -2.33 22.17 0.99
CA PHE A 133 -1.60 21.60 2.12
C PHE A 133 -0.11 21.92 2.04
N ASP A 134 0.56 22.08 3.20
CA ASP A 134 2.01 22.25 3.27
C ASP A 134 2.72 20.95 2.86
N VAL A 135 3.35 20.98 1.67
CA VAL A 135 4.08 19.81 1.12
C VAL A 135 5.56 20.06 1.23
N ARG A 136 6.24 19.36 2.15
CA ARG A 136 7.69 19.50 2.40
C ARG A 136 8.54 18.50 1.64
N TYR A 137 7.97 17.37 1.26
CA TYR A 137 8.68 16.34 0.52
C TYR A 137 7.81 15.76 -0.59
N GLU A 138 8.40 15.54 -1.75
CA GLU A 138 7.72 14.92 -2.88
C GLU A 138 8.61 13.92 -3.59
N GLN A 139 8.09 12.71 -3.84
CA GLN A 139 8.77 11.71 -4.65
C GLN A 139 7.76 10.89 -5.47
N VAL A 140 7.95 10.84 -6.79
CA VAL A 140 7.06 10.15 -7.73
C VAL A 140 7.79 9.08 -8.53
N ASN A 141 7.03 8.23 -9.22
CA ASN A 141 7.51 7.16 -10.13
C ASN A 141 8.32 6.05 -9.43
N LEU A 142 8.04 5.77 -8.15
CA LEU A 142 8.77 4.79 -7.34
C LEU A 142 8.40 3.34 -7.64
N PHE A 143 7.12 3.04 -7.79
CA PHE A 143 6.62 1.66 -7.81
C PHE A 143 7.02 0.86 -9.06
N GLN A 144 7.52 1.52 -10.10
CA GLN A 144 7.99 0.82 -11.32
C GLN A 144 9.35 0.17 -11.11
N ALA A 145 10.23 0.83 -10.36
CA ALA A 145 11.60 0.39 -10.11
C ALA A 145 12.01 0.77 -8.68
N LEU A 146 11.30 0.18 -7.69
CA LEU A 146 11.59 0.44 -6.28
C LEU A 146 12.98 -0.06 -5.91
N GLN A 147 13.79 0.83 -5.32
CA GLN A 147 15.15 0.57 -4.85
C GLN A 147 15.31 1.06 -3.41
N TYR A 148 16.28 0.51 -2.69
CA TYR A 148 16.57 0.92 -1.32
C TYR A 148 16.93 2.42 -1.20
N GLY A 149 17.67 2.97 -2.18
CA GLY A 149 18.00 4.40 -2.22
C GLY A 149 16.79 5.35 -2.25
N HIS A 150 15.59 4.88 -2.63
CA HIS A 150 14.37 5.67 -2.48
C HIS A 150 13.95 5.77 -1.00
N ALA A 151 14.06 4.67 -0.27
CA ALA A 151 13.76 4.65 1.17
C ALA A 151 14.76 5.51 1.95
N GLN A 152 16.05 5.46 1.57
CA GLN A 152 17.08 6.29 2.19
C GLN A 152 16.75 7.77 2.08
N ARG A 153 16.38 8.26 0.89
CA ARG A 153 16.03 9.68 0.71
C ARG A 153 14.82 10.10 1.54
N ILE A 154 13.79 9.25 1.63
CA ILE A 154 12.60 9.53 2.45
C ILE A 154 12.96 9.52 3.93
N ALA A 155 13.74 8.53 4.38
CA ALA A 155 14.19 8.41 5.76
C ALA A 155 15.10 9.58 6.15
N GLN A 156 16.01 9.97 5.27
CA GLN A 156 16.89 11.12 5.49
C GLN A 156 16.07 12.40 5.67
N ALA A 157 15.11 12.69 4.79
CA ALA A 157 14.22 13.84 4.92
C ALA A 157 13.43 13.82 6.24
N ALA A 158 12.98 12.63 6.67
CA ALA A 158 12.27 12.44 7.94
C ALA A 158 13.20 12.73 9.15
N VAL A 159 14.41 12.18 9.13
CA VAL A 159 15.41 12.33 10.19
C VAL A 159 15.88 13.79 10.29
N GLU A 160 16.17 14.43 9.16
CA GLU A 160 16.58 15.84 9.12
C GLU A 160 15.50 16.77 9.69
N ALA A 161 14.24 16.62 9.24
CA ALA A 161 13.13 17.43 9.74
C ALA A 161 12.91 17.24 11.26
N PHE A 162 13.08 16.02 11.76
CA PHE A 162 12.93 15.73 13.18
C PHE A 162 14.13 16.25 14.00
N THR A 163 15.36 16.04 13.54
CA THR A 163 16.59 16.45 14.26
C THR A 163 16.74 17.96 14.31
N ASN A 164 16.41 18.68 13.22
CA ASN A 164 16.42 20.13 13.16
C ASN A 164 15.33 20.78 14.04
N GLY A 165 14.38 20.00 14.54
CA GLY A 165 13.28 20.54 15.34
C GLY A 165 12.15 21.16 14.51
N ASP A 166 12.15 20.93 13.19
CA ASP A 166 11.08 21.40 12.30
C ASP A 166 9.76 20.70 12.57
N VAL A 167 9.83 19.45 13.07
CA VAL A 167 8.67 18.63 13.43
C VAL A 167 8.92 17.85 14.73
N ASP A 168 7.86 17.60 15.49
CA ASP A 168 7.89 16.87 16.76
C ASP A 168 7.64 15.36 16.57
N SER A 169 7.03 15.00 15.44
CA SER A 169 6.78 13.59 15.12
C SER A 169 6.63 13.36 13.62
N VAL A 170 6.98 12.14 13.21
CA VAL A 170 6.86 11.70 11.81
C VAL A 170 6.01 10.43 11.74
N TYR A 171 5.03 10.42 10.86
CA TYR A 171 4.14 9.28 10.63
C TYR A 171 4.20 8.83 9.18
N LEU A 172 3.95 7.52 8.97
CA LEU A 172 3.79 6.90 7.66
C LEU A 172 2.35 6.42 7.49
N VAL A 173 1.72 6.76 6.37
CA VAL A 173 0.44 6.19 5.93
C VAL A 173 0.71 5.33 4.71
N TYR A 174 0.47 4.03 4.84
CA TYR A 174 0.73 3.07 3.78
C TYR A 174 -0.25 1.90 3.79
N ASN A 175 -0.26 1.13 2.69
CA ASN A 175 -1.06 -0.09 2.59
C ASN A 175 -0.19 -1.30 2.93
N GLU A 176 -0.46 -1.94 4.07
CA GLU A 176 0.13 -3.22 4.45
C GLU A 176 -0.43 -4.34 3.57
N PHE A 177 0.44 -5.16 3.02
CA PHE A 177 0.05 -6.33 2.24
C PHE A 177 -0.15 -7.54 3.16
N ARG A 178 -1.40 -8.00 3.33
CA ARG A 178 -1.72 -9.23 4.06
C ARG A 178 -1.96 -10.40 3.13
N SER A 179 -2.77 -10.20 2.12
CA SER A 179 -3.08 -11.20 1.09
C SER A 179 -3.51 -10.52 -0.20
N VAL A 180 -3.68 -11.30 -1.26
CA VAL A 180 -4.18 -10.80 -2.55
C VAL A 180 -5.55 -10.14 -2.42
N MET A 181 -6.40 -10.67 -1.54
CA MET A 181 -7.77 -10.19 -1.34
C MET A 181 -7.87 -9.12 -0.24
N SER A 182 -6.89 -9.04 0.66
CA SER A 182 -6.96 -8.17 1.83
C SER A 182 -5.71 -7.31 1.94
N GLN A 183 -5.90 -5.99 1.91
CA GLN A 183 -4.90 -4.99 2.23
C GLN A 183 -5.43 -4.15 3.41
N ARG A 184 -4.55 -3.75 4.28
CA ARG A 184 -4.87 -2.93 5.45
C ARG A 184 -4.16 -1.57 5.33
N ILE A 185 -4.90 -0.49 5.57
CA ILE A 185 -4.27 0.83 5.76
C ILE A 185 -3.67 0.87 7.16
N VAL A 186 -2.43 1.29 7.23
CA VAL A 186 -1.68 1.49 8.47
C VAL A 186 -1.24 2.94 8.55
N VAL A 187 -1.42 3.53 9.73
CA VAL A 187 -0.82 4.80 10.13
C VAL A 187 0.15 4.46 11.25
N GLU A 188 1.43 4.52 10.97
CA GLU A 188 2.51 4.09 11.87
C GLU A 188 3.38 5.28 12.23
N ARG A 189 3.73 5.43 13.49
CA ARG A 189 4.69 6.45 13.94
C ARG A 189 6.10 5.99 13.59
N LEU A 190 6.80 6.79 12.81
CA LEU A 190 8.18 6.54 12.41
C LEU A 190 9.16 7.18 13.38
N LEU A 191 8.91 8.43 13.77
CA LEU A 191 9.72 9.19 14.71
C LEU A 191 8.84 9.97 15.70
N PRO A 192 9.26 10.11 16.97
CA PRO A 192 10.34 9.34 17.59
C PRO A 192 10.08 7.85 17.51
N ILE A 193 11.13 7.06 17.42
CA ILE A 193 11.01 5.60 17.39
C ILE A 193 10.33 5.19 18.69
N PRO A 194 9.17 4.50 18.66
CA PRO A 194 8.51 4.06 19.86
C PRO A 194 9.50 3.21 20.66
N ARG A 195 9.52 3.40 22.01
CA ARG A 195 10.38 2.59 22.89
C ARG A 195 10.17 1.16 22.51
N LEU A 196 11.25 0.57 22.12
CA LEU A 196 11.31 -0.67 21.40
C LEU A 196 10.78 -1.80 22.30
N ASP A 197 9.46 -1.99 22.29
CA ASP A 197 8.93 -3.32 22.51
C ASP A 197 9.32 -4.10 21.25
N PHE A 198 10.57 -4.61 21.26
CA PHE A 198 11.19 -5.31 20.15
C PHE A 198 10.61 -6.72 20.00
N GLU A 199 9.26 -6.83 20.03
CA GLU A 199 8.64 -8.01 19.48
C GLU A 199 8.86 -8.01 17.97
N PRO A 200 9.45 -9.08 17.44
CA PRO A 200 9.49 -9.23 16.00
C PRO A 200 8.05 -9.14 15.51
N PRO A 201 7.76 -8.32 14.47
CA PRO A 201 6.41 -8.23 13.96
C PRO A 201 5.91 -9.66 13.72
N SER A 202 4.81 -10.02 14.34
CA SER A 202 4.16 -11.32 14.19
C SER A 202 3.66 -11.43 12.75
N LEU A 203 4.57 -11.83 11.89
CA LEU A 203 4.34 -12.03 10.47
C LEU A 203 3.61 -13.35 10.33
N VAL A 204 2.31 -13.22 10.08
CA VAL A 204 1.40 -14.29 9.71
C VAL A 204 1.05 -15.24 10.85
N SER A 205 -0.13 -15.05 11.42
CA SER A 205 -0.82 -16.11 12.15
C SER A 205 -0.84 -17.38 11.30
N PRO A 206 -0.42 -18.54 11.83
CA PRO A 206 -0.64 -19.80 11.14
C PRO A 206 -2.15 -20.02 11.00
N LYS A 207 -2.54 -20.66 9.91
CA LYS A 207 -3.91 -21.05 9.61
C LYS A 207 -4.63 -21.61 10.83
N PRO A 208 -5.87 -21.22 11.10
CA PRO A 208 -6.73 -21.95 12.03
C PRO A 208 -7.08 -23.30 11.36
N GLY A 209 -6.59 -24.38 11.88
CA GLY A 209 -6.97 -25.72 11.42
C GLY A 209 -5.86 -26.76 11.53
N SER A 210 -5.40 -27.05 12.74
CA SER A 210 -4.93 -28.37 13.12
C SER A 210 -5.10 -28.52 14.63
N GLU A 211 -6.29 -28.96 15.02
CA GLU A 211 -6.45 -29.62 16.31
C GLU A 211 -5.63 -30.90 16.28
N ALA A 212 -4.62 -30.96 17.13
CA ALA A 212 -4.04 -32.24 17.54
C ALA A 212 -3.90 -32.19 19.06
N ALA A 213 -4.63 -33.10 19.67
CA ALA A 213 -4.74 -33.39 21.07
C ALA A 213 -3.39 -33.74 21.72
N GLY A 214 -3.24 -33.39 22.99
CA GLY A 214 -2.40 -34.15 23.89
C GLY A 214 -1.46 -33.36 24.79
N GLY A 215 -1.88 -33.11 26.02
CA GLY A 215 -1.08 -33.41 27.22
C GLY A 215 0.06 -32.50 27.64
N GLY A 216 -0.14 -31.75 28.71
CA GLY A 216 0.77 -31.76 29.84
C GLY A 216 1.91 -30.75 29.90
N GLY A 217 1.83 -29.88 30.92
CA GLY A 217 2.97 -29.27 31.59
C GLY A 217 3.20 -27.78 31.29
N PRO A 218 3.48 -26.96 32.33
CA PRO A 218 3.84 -25.56 32.15
C PRO A 218 5.24 -25.50 31.52
N GLN A 219 5.27 -25.22 30.22
CA GLN A 219 6.53 -24.93 29.56
C GLN A 219 6.93 -23.52 29.94
N ASN A 220 8.05 -23.44 30.64
CA ASN A 220 8.83 -22.24 30.89
C ASN A 220 8.86 -21.37 29.62
N ALA A 221 8.47 -20.12 29.76
CA ALA A 221 8.75 -19.08 28.80
C ALA A 221 10.25 -19.13 28.48
N GLY A 222 10.57 -19.74 27.36
CA GLY A 222 11.94 -19.93 26.93
C GLY A 222 12.61 -18.59 26.74
N THR A 223 13.50 -18.27 27.66
CA THR A 223 14.49 -17.22 27.49
C THR A 223 15.23 -17.57 26.20
N THR A 224 14.96 -16.86 25.12
CA THR A 224 15.75 -16.95 23.90
C THR A 224 17.19 -16.72 24.33
N PRO A 225 18.14 -17.62 24.00
CA PRO A 225 19.53 -17.45 24.41
C PRO A 225 19.98 -16.07 23.91
N GLN A 226 20.35 -15.19 24.83
CA GLN A 226 20.95 -13.91 24.48
C GLN A 226 22.28 -14.26 23.81
N ILE A 227 22.32 -14.09 22.50
CA ILE A 227 23.56 -14.19 21.74
C ILE A 227 24.42 -13.01 22.19
N ASP A 228 25.53 -13.29 22.83
CA ASP A 228 26.48 -12.27 23.26
C ASP A 228 27.32 -11.87 22.04
N TYR A 229 27.02 -10.69 21.48
CA TYR A 229 27.74 -10.16 20.33
C TYR A 229 29.03 -9.49 20.79
N LEU A 230 30.12 -9.72 20.08
CA LEU A 230 31.33 -8.88 20.16
C LEU A 230 31.07 -7.62 19.33
N TYR A 231 31.07 -6.46 20.01
CA TYR A 231 30.84 -5.19 19.36
C TYR A 231 32.18 -4.51 19.01
N GLU A 232 32.35 -4.21 17.72
CA GLU A 232 33.43 -3.38 17.20
C GLU A 232 32.83 -2.34 16.24
N PRO A 233 33.00 -1.06 16.46
CA PRO A 233 33.62 -0.35 17.59
C PRO A 233 32.80 -0.44 18.90
N THR A 234 32.59 0.64 19.62
CA THR A 234 31.86 0.64 20.90
C THR A 234 30.34 0.46 20.67
N PRO A 235 29.59 -0.11 21.66
CA PRO A 235 28.14 -0.23 21.56
C PRO A 235 27.44 1.11 21.27
N GLU A 236 27.91 2.23 21.83
CA GLU A 236 27.36 3.57 21.65
C GLU A 236 27.51 4.07 20.21
N GLU A 237 28.68 3.87 19.59
CA GLU A 237 28.95 4.27 18.21
C GLU A 237 28.11 3.44 17.22
N LEU A 238 28.02 2.13 17.48
CA LEU A 238 27.17 1.24 16.69
C LEU A 238 25.69 1.63 16.81
N PHE A 239 25.22 1.93 18.00
CA PHE A 239 23.86 2.36 18.25
C PHE A 239 23.52 3.64 17.48
N THR A 240 24.41 4.64 17.55
CA THR A 240 24.28 5.92 16.82
C THR A 240 24.21 5.70 15.30
N THR A 241 24.96 4.73 14.78
CA THR A 241 24.99 4.42 13.34
C THR A 241 23.79 3.58 12.88
N LEU A 242 23.31 2.67 13.73
CA LEU A 242 22.25 1.72 13.37
C LEU A 242 20.84 2.33 13.48
N ILE A 243 20.61 3.27 14.40
CA ILE A 243 19.30 3.89 14.57
C ILE A 243 18.80 4.58 13.29
N PRO A 244 19.55 5.45 12.59
CA PRO A 244 19.11 6.00 11.31
C PRO A 244 18.85 4.93 10.24
N ARG A 245 19.69 3.89 10.20
CA ARG A 245 19.50 2.76 9.28
C ARG A 245 18.24 1.97 9.59
N HIS A 246 17.86 1.86 10.85
CA HIS A 246 16.58 1.26 11.23
C HIS A 246 15.40 2.03 10.63
N VAL A 247 15.44 3.36 10.70
CA VAL A 247 14.42 4.23 10.07
C VAL A 247 14.35 3.98 8.55
N GLU A 248 15.51 3.89 7.87
CA GLU A 248 15.56 3.56 6.44
C GLU A 248 14.90 2.20 6.13
N VAL A 249 15.16 1.19 6.96
CA VAL A 249 14.60 -0.17 6.81
C VAL A 249 13.09 -0.17 7.04
N GLN A 250 12.58 0.57 8.01
CA GLN A 250 11.13 0.70 8.25
C GLN A 250 10.43 1.38 7.07
N VAL A 251 11.00 2.47 6.53
CA VAL A 251 10.49 3.11 5.32
C VAL A 251 10.54 2.15 4.13
N TYR A 252 11.65 1.41 3.96
CA TYR A 252 11.77 0.45 2.88
C TYR A 252 10.73 -0.68 2.97
N ARG A 253 10.48 -1.19 4.16
CA ARG A 253 9.41 -2.16 4.45
C ARG A 253 8.06 -1.60 4.02
N ALA A 254 7.70 -0.40 4.47
CA ALA A 254 6.43 0.24 4.12
C ALA A 254 6.28 0.43 2.60
N LEU A 255 7.35 0.79 1.90
CA LEU A 255 7.36 0.91 0.44
C LEU A 255 7.19 -0.44 -0.27
N LEU A 256 7.86 -1.50 0.20
CA LEU A 256 7.72 -2.85 -0.35
C LEU A 256 6.31 -3.40 -0.16
N GLU A 257 5.75 -3.26 1.04
CA GLU A 257 4.38 -3.70 1.35
C GLU A 257 3.36 -2.93 0.52
N SER A 258 3.48 -1.59 0.43
CA SER A 258 2.62 -0.78 -0.43
C SER A 258 2.72 -1.16 -1.91
N ASN A 259 3.92 -1.49 -2.39
CA ASN A 259 4.13 -1.94 -3.77
C ASN A 259 3.40 -3.27 -4.04
N ALA A 260 3.52 -4.24 -3.13
CA ALA A 260 2.81 -5.51 -3.23
C ALA A 260 1.29 -5.31 -3.13
N ALA A 261 0.81 -4.51 -2.18
CA ALA A 261 -0.60 -4.17 -2.01
C ALA A 261 -1.17 -3.48 -3.26
N PHE A 262 -0.41 -2.59 -3.90
CA PHE A 262 -0.80 -1.95 -5.16
C PHE A 262 -1.01 -2.96 -6.28
N TYR A 263 -0.07 -3.90 -6.50
CA TYR A 263 -0.22 -4.90 -7.56
C TYR A 263 -1.31 -5.92 -7.24
N ALA A 264 -1.54 -6.26 -5.98
CA ALA A 264 -2.66 -7.10 -5.56
C ALA A 264 -4.00 -6.42 -5.84
N ALA A 265 -4.16 -5.16 -5.43
CA ALA A 265 -5.34 -4.36 -5.69
C ALA A 265 -5.59 -4.17 -7.20
N GLN A 266 -4.52 -3.95 -7.98
CA GLN A 266 -4.61 -3.86 -9.43
C GLN A 266 -5.07 -5.17 -10.06
N MET A 267 -4.50 -6.30 -9.63
CA MET A 267 -4.89 -7.63 -10.12
C MET A 267 -6.37 -7.92 -9.85
N THR A 268 -6.85 -7.66 -8.64
CA THR A 268 -8.25 -7.86 -8.24
C THR A 268 -9.20 -6.93 -9.00
N ALA A 269 -8.82 -5.65 -9.17
CA ALA A 269 -9.61 -4.69 -9.92
C ALA A 269 -9.73 -5.07 -11.41
N MET A 270 -8.63 -5.55 -12.03
CA MET A 270 -8.65 -6.00 -13.42
C MET A 270 -9.42 -7.31 -13.62
N ASP A 271 -9.42 -8.20 -12.61
CA ASP A 271 -10.25 -9.39 -12.64
C ASP A 271 -11.75 -9.06 -12.61
N SER A 272 -12.14 -8.17 -11.70
CA SER A 272 -13.53 -7.68 -11.63
C SER A 272 -13.94 -6.95 -12.91
N ALA A 273 -13.07 -6.09 -13.46
CA ALA A 273 -13.33 -5.40 -14.72
C ALA A 273 -13.48 -6.38 -15.90
N SER A 274 -12.70 -7.47 -15.94
CA SER A 274 -12.81 -8.49 -16.99
C SER A 274 -14.11 -9.28 -16.88
N ARG A 275 -14.58 -9.59 -15.66
CA ARG A 275 -15.88 -10.25 -15.42
C ARG A 275 -17.04 -9.35 -15.80
N ASN A 276 -17.04 -8.10 -15.34
CA ASN A 276 -18.09 -7.13 -15.69
C ASN A 276 -18.16 -6.88 -17.20
N ALA A 277 -17.01 -6.89 -17.89
CA ALA A 277 -16.97 -6.79 -19.34
C ALA A 277 -17.61 -8.00 -20.03
N ALA A 278 -17.43 -9.23 -19.50
CA ALA A 278 -18.07 -10.43 -20.03
C ALA A 278 -19.61 -10.33 -19.88
N GLU A 279 -20.10 -10.02 -18.70
CA GLU A 279 -21.53 -9.84 -18.44
C GLU A 279 -22.15 -8.76 -19.35
N MET A 280 -21.42 -7.65 -19.57
CA MET A 280 -21.88 -6.59 -20.48
C MET A 280 -21.94 -7.08 -21.93
N ILE A 281 -20.99 -7.90 -22.39
CA ILE A 281 -21.00 -8.49 -23.75
C ILE A 281 -22.21 -9.39 -23.92
N ASP A 282 -22.51 -10.24 -22.93
CA ASP A 282 -23.65 -11.15 -22.97
C ASP A 282 -24.98 -10.36 -23.01
N GLY A 283 -25.13 -9.36 -22.15
CA GLY A 283 -26.30 -8.48 -22.14
C GLY A 283 -26.48 -7.72 -23.46
N LEU A 284 -25.40 -7.14 -24.01
CA LEU A 284 -25.46 -6.46 -25.29
C LEU A 284 -25.76 -7.40 -26.47
N THR A 285 -25.29 -8.64 -26.40
CA THR A 285 -25.58 -9.66 -27.44
C THR A 285 -27.05 -10.06 -27.43
N LEU A 286 -27.64 -10.28 -26.26
CA LEU A 286 -29.07 -10.53 -26.11
C LEU A 286 -29.90 -9.35 -26.65
N TYR A 287 -29.53 -8.14 -26.24
CA TYR A 287 -30.18 -6.93 -26.71
C TYR A 287 -30.09 -6.76 -28.24
N MET A 288 -28.89 -7.00 -28.82
CA MET A 288 -28.71 -6.98 -30.26
C MET A 288 -29.62 -7.96 -30.99
N ASN A 289 -29.76 -9.19 -30.48
CA ASN A 289 -30.63 -10.20 -31.07
C ASN A 289 -32.12 -9.79 -31.01
N LYS A 290 -32.56 -9.20 -29.88
CA LYS A 290 -33.92 -8.67 -29.74
C LYS A 290 -34.22 -7.54 -30.73
N VAL A 291 -33.28 -6.58 -30.87
CA VAL A 291 -33.42 -5.46 -31.82
C VAL A 291 -33.43 -5.98 -33.26
N ARG A 292 -32.56 -6.98 -33.58
CA ARG A 292 -32.57 -7.62 -34.92
C ARG A 292 -33.89 -8.28 -35.22
N GLN A 293 -34.45 -9.08 -34.30
CA GLN A 293 -35.75 -9.73 -34.48
C GLN A 293 -36.85 -8.70 -34.71
N ALA A 294 -36.87 -7.62 -33.90
CA ALA A 294 -37.88 -6.55 -34.06
C ALA A 294 -37.71 -5.80 -35.40
N ALA A 295 -36.50 -5.62 -35.90
CA ALA A 295 -36.26 -5.03 -37.22
C ALA A 295 -36.80 -5.93 -38.36
N ILE A 296 -36.45 -7.24 -38.29
CA ILE A 296 -36.96 -8.22 -39.29
C ILE A 296 -38.47 -8.27 -39.26
N THR A 297 -39.10 -8.32 -38.08
CA THR A 297 -40.58 -8.34 -37.98
C THR A 297 -41.21 -7.10 -38.57
N ARG A 298 -40.62 -5.93 -38.35
CA ARG A 298 -41.08 -4.67 -38.96
C ARG A 298 -40.95 -4.69 -40.48
N GLU A 299 -39.84 -5.13 -41.02
CA GLU A 299 -39.62 -5.25 -42.47
C GLU A 299 -40.67 -6.22 -43.08
N ILE A 300 -40.93 -7.35 -42.43
CA ILE A 300 -41.98 -8.31 -42.91
C ILE A 300 -43.36 -7.64 -42.89
N ILE A 301 -43.73 -6.92 -41.83
CA ILE A 301 -45.00 -6.23 -41.73
C ILE A 301 -45.11 -5.14 -42.84
N GLU A 302 -44.07 -4.38 -43.07
CA GLU A 302 -44.03 -3.36 -44.12
C GLU A 302 -44.20 -3.96 -45.51
N VAL A 303 -43.54 -5.09 -45.81
CA VAL A 303 -43.70 -5.81 -47.10
C VAL A 303 -45.09 -6.38 -47.26
N VAL A 304 -45.64 -7.03 -46.23
CA VAL A 304 -46.99 -7.61 -46.29
C VAL A 304 -48.08 -6.53 -46.40
N SER A 305 -47.92 -5.42 -45.66
CA SER A 305 -48.86 -4.28 -45.77
C SER A 305 -48.77 -3.56 -47.13
N GLY A 306 -47.57 -3.46 -47.68
CA GLY A 306 -47.38 -2.90 -49.04
C GLY A 306 -47.94 -3.77 -50.14
N ALA A 307 -47.83 -5.12 -50.01
CA ALA A 307 -48.43 -6.07 -50.98
C ALA A 307 -49.96 -6.16 -50.86
N GLY A 308 -50.54 -5.87 -49.70
CA GLY A 308 -51.99 -5.83 -49.53
C GLY A 308 -52.68 -4.51 -49.90
N ALA A 309 -51.87 -3.48 -50.27
CA ALA A 309 -52.32 -2.17 -50.72
C ALA A 309 -52.30 -2.02 -52.26
N LEU A 310 -51.77 -3.02 -52.98
CA LEU A 310 -51.88 -3.20 -54.44
C LEU A 310 -52.99 -4.13 -54.78
#